data_952e15636ceaad609ba1d02da4a7d89c
#
_entry.id   952e15636ceaad609ba1d02da4a7d89c
#
_cell.length_a   1.000
_cell.length_b   1.000
_cell.length_c   1.000
_cell.angle_alpha   90.00
_cell.angle_beta   90.00
_cell.angle_gamma   90.00
#
_symmetry.space_group_name_H-M   'P 1'
#
loop_
_entity.id
_entity.type
_entity.pdbx_description
1 polymer ?
#
loop_
_entity_poly.entity_id
_entity_poly.type
_entity_poly.pdbx_seq_one_letter_code
_entity_poly.pdbx_strand_id
1 'polypeptide(L)'
;MSILQIFTLLGALGMFLYGMNLMSSGLQKAAGDRLRGFLSAMTSNPFKRVMTGLGITAIIQSSSATTVMVVSFVNAGLLTLVQAIGVIMGANIGTTVTAWLVAWLGFKADISILAIPLMLFGFLFSNSKKNQHKNIGELIVGFSLLFLGLSFMKESVPDLSETPQVLEFVKDWSSYGFTSVLIFLVFGTVLTLVLQSSSATMAITLIMLSMGYIPFSMACAMVLGENIGTTITANIAASMGNTSAKRAAMSHTIFNVFGVIWALIFFHPFLSLVGIIIESFGLPNPAKEGFSVSSPTSPESTAALYGLSMLHTLFNTINTAILIGCTGLIEKAVIKIVKAPANQEKDVFRLKYIEAGPLATPELATEQASNEIIHFAEISKKGLGYAREAINETNTDKFEELRNKLVKYEEISDRIEYEIAQFLNAVSSDEVSEKTSKEIKAMYKVIGELESLGDSGETISRILSRRNIHKKEFDADSIKKLNQMTDLVEKAYDVMIENLHLAFSGKLVEIANAYAAEDRINTLRNNLRDAVIEEIDRENKSYQNSVYFMDIVSELERMGDFMINISQSLQRAYGVAK
;
A
#
# COMPACT_ATOMS: atom_id res chain seq x y z
N MET A 1 -34.20 8.73 24.52
CA MET A 1 -34.27 8.15 23.15
C MET A 1 -35.04 6.83 23.20
N SER A 2 -35.97 6.61 22.28
CA SER A 2 -36.57 5.29 22.10
C SER A 2 -35.59 4.31 21.49
N ILE A 3 -35.82 3.01 21.68
CA ILE A 3 -34.99 1.97 21.02
C ILE A 3 -34.97 2.17 19.49
N LEU A 4 -36.10 2.54 18.90
CA LEU A 4 -36.21 2.79 17.46
C LEU A 4 -35.31 3.97 17.02
N GLN A 5 -35.27 5.07 17.79
CA GLN A 5 -34.39 6.21 17.48
C GLN A 5 -32.91 5.83 17.50
N ILE A 6 -32.50 4.97 18.46
CA ILE A 6 -31.13 4.46 18.53
C ILE A 6 -30.80 3.64 17.25
N PHE A 7 -31.68 2.70 16.87
CA PHE A 7 -31.47 1.91 15.65
C PHE A 7 -31.49 2.76 14.37
N THR A 8 -32.33 3.80 14.32
CA THR A 8 -32.35 4.74 13.18
C THR A 8 -31.07 5.53 13.11
N LEU A 9 -30.54 6.01 14.23
CA LEU A 9 -29.25 6.72 14.27
C LEU A 9 -28.09 5.81 13.84
N LEU A 10 -28.05 4.58 14.35
CA LEU A 10 -27.03 3.60 13.94
C LEU A 10 -27.16 3.21 12.46
N GLY A 11 -28.37 3.08 11.94
CA GLY A 11 -28.63 2.82 10.52
C GLY A 11 -28.19 4.00 9.63
N ALA A 12 -28.47 5.23 10.06
CA ALA A 12 -28.03 6.44 9.37
C ALA A 12 -26.50 6.57 9.37
N LEU A 13 -25.83 6.26 10.49
CA LEU A 13 -24.37 6.17 10.57
C LEU A 13 -23.83 5.07 9.63
N GLY A 14 -24.47 3.90 9.59
CA GLY A 14 -24.13 2.83 8.64
C GLY A 14 -24.24 3.30 7.19
N MET A 15 -25.31 4.02 6.83
CA MET A 15 -25.50 4.60 5.50
C MET A 15 -24.41 5.65 5.16
N PHE A 16 -24.08 6.51 6.12
CA PHE A 16 -23.01 7.50 5.98
C PHE A 16 -21.66 6.83 5.70
N LEU A 17 -21.28 5.82 6.51
CA LEU A 17 -20.04 5.07 6.37
C LEU A 17 -19.98 4.29 5.05
N TYR A 18 -21.06 3.62 4.68
CA TYR A 18 -21.14 2.89 3.42
C TYR A 18 -21.05 3.83 2.22
N GLY A 19 -21.76 4.96 2.27
CA GLY A 19 -21.69 6.00 1.24
C GLY A 19 -20.28 6.56 1.09
N MET A 20 -19.58 6.82 2.19
CA MET A 20 -18.20 7.28 2.18
C MET A 20 -17.25 6.25 1.57
N ASN A 21 -17.39 4.98 1.93
CA ASN A 21 -16.58 3.90 1.37
C ASN A 21 -16.82 3.73 -0.14
N LEU A 22 -18.06 3.75 -0.57
CA LEU A 22 -18.43 3.63 -1.99
C LEU A 22 -17.94 4.83 -2.80
N MET A 23 -18.08 6.05 -2.27
CA MET A 23 -17.55 7.28 -2.86
C MET A 23 -16.03 7.21 -3.02
N SER A 24 -15.33 6.77 -1.97
CA SER A 24 -13.88 6.59 -1.96
C SER A 24 -13.44 5.54 -3.00
N SER A 25 -14.09 4.38 -3.04
CA SER A 25 -13.81 3.30 -4.01
C SER A 25 -14.02 3.78 -5.45
N GLY A 26 -15.15 4.43 -5.74
CA GLY A 26 -15.44 4.98 -7.07
C GLY A 26 -14.40 6.01 -7.51
N LEU A 27 -13.94 6.88 -6.59
CA LEU A 27 -12.93 7.88 -6.87
C LEU A 27 -11.54 7.28 -7.09
N GLN A 28 -11.16 6.27 -6.29
CA GLN A 28 -9.92 5.52 -6.44
C GLN A 28 -9.85 4.82 -7.81
N LYS A 29 -10.92 4.07 -8.16
CA LYS A 29 -11.02 3.40 -9.46
C LYS A 29 -11.01 4.39 -10.64
N ALA A 30 -11.66 5.56 -10.49
CA ALA A 30 -11.65 6.60 -11.50
C ALA A 30 -10.27 7.28 -11.65
N ALA A 31 -9.51 7.41 -10.56
CA ALA A 31 -8.16 7.96 -10.56
C ALA A 31 -7.12 7.00 -11.21
N GLY A 32 -7.32 5.68 -11.07
CA GLY A 32 -6.58 4.62 -11.76
C GLY A 32 -5.06 4.83 -11.80
N ASP A 33 -4.48 4.78 -13.00
CA ASP A 33 -3.03 4.90 -13.25
C ASP A 33 -2.39 6.22 -12.72
N ARG A 34 -3.18 7.25 -12.44
CA ARG A 34 -2.64 8.51 -11.88
C ARG A 34 -2.10 8.30 -10.45
N LEU A 35 -2.62 7.31 -9.71
CA LEU A 35 -2.11 6.96 -8.38
C LEU A 35 -0.67 6.44 -8.43
N ARG A 36 -0.29 5.72 -9.49
CA ARG A 36 1.11 5.28 -9.70
C ARG A 36 2.09 6.45 -9.85
N GLY A 37 1.65 7.54 -10.49
CA GLY A 37 2.47 8.76 -10.64
C GLY A 37 2.85 9.42 -9.32
N PHE A 38 2.08 9.21 -8.26
CA PHE A 38 2.40 9.75 -6.93
C PHE A 38 3.61 9.07 -6.27
N LEU A 39 3.89 7.80 -6.59
CA LEU A 39 5.07 7.09 -6.04
C LEU A 39 6.38 7.81 -6.38
N SER A 40 6.54 8.27 -7.62
CA SER A 40 7.73 9.02 -8.04
C SER A 40 7.89 10.36 -7.28
N ALA A 41 6.77 11.00 -6.92
CA ALA A 41 6.77 12.23 -6.14
C ALA A 41 7.11 11.99 -4.65
N MET A 42 6.76 10.83 -4.09
CA MET A 42 7.05 10.45 -2.71
C MET A 42 8.56 10.33 -2.43
N THR A 43 9.37 10.02 -3.44
CA THR A 43 10.83 9.88 -3.29
C THR A 43 11.59 11.19 -3.36
N SER A 44 10.94 12.30 -3.74
CA SER A 44 11.52 13.62 -3.95
C SER A 44 11.73 14.42 -2.64
N ASN A 45 11.75 15.73 -2.69
CA ASN A 45 11.99 16.60 -1.53
C ASN A 45 10.86 16.53 -0.48
N PRO A 46 11.10 16.94 0.80
CA PRO A 46 10.13 16.85 1.88
C PRO A 46 8.79 17.52 1.60
N PHE A 47 8.78 18.70 0.94
CA PHE A 47 7.55 19.40 0.59
C PHE A 47 6.69 18.61 -0.40
N LYS A 48 7.30 18.04 -1.44
CA LYS A 48 6.57 17.19 -2.40
C LYS A 48 5.98 15.95 -1.74
N ARG A 49 6.67 15.35 -0.77
CA ARG A 49 6.15 14.20 0.00
C ARG A 49 4.87 14.58 0.74
N VAL A 50 4.88 15.71 1.45
CA VAL A 50 3.69 16.21 2.16
C VAL A 50 2.56 16.49 1.17
N MET A 51 2.85 17.19 0.05
CA MET A 51 1.83 17.48 -0.97
C MET A 51 1.27 16.21 -1.61
N THR A 52 2.10 15.19 -1.78
CA THR A 52 1.66 13.88 -2.30
C THR A 52 0.73 13.20 -1.30
N GLY A 53 1.11 13.14 -0.02
CA GLY A 53 0.26 12.57 1.03
C GLY A 53 -1.09 13.30 1.15
N LEU A 54 -1.07 14.62 1.11
CA LEU A 54 -2.26 15.46 1.08
C LEU A 54 -3.14 15.12 -0.14
N GLY A 55 -2.56 15.11 -1.34
CA GLY A 55 -3.29 14.87 -2.58
C GLY A 55 -3.91 13.47 -2.63
N ILE A 56 -3.15 12.44 -2.27
CA ILE A 56 -3.65 11.07 -2.21
C ILE A 56 -4.81 10.97 -1.21
N THR A 57 -4.65 11.48 0.01
CA THR A 57 -5.69 11.40 1.03
C THR A 57 -6.93 12.20 0.66
N ALA A 58 -6.77 13.39 0.06
CA ALA A 58 -7.90 14.18 -0.44
C ALA A 58 -8.66 13.45 -1.56
N ILE A 59 -7.97 12.68 -2.41
CA ILE A 59 -8.59 11.86 -3.46
C ILE A 59 -9.22 10.61 -2.86
N ILE A 60 -8.47 9.84 -2.06
CA ILE A 60 -8.94 8.59 -1.45
C ILE A 60 -9.98 8.83 -0.36
N GLN A 61 -10.05 10.04 0.22
CA GLN A 61 -10.91 10.41 1.36
C GLN A 61 -10.70 9.50 2.60
N SER A 62 -9.53 8.87 2.72
CA SER A 62 -9.16 7.99 3.82
C SER A 62 -7.66 8.11 4.14
N SER A 63 -7.35 8.75 5.27
CA SER A 63 -5.98 8.82 5.77
C SER A 63 -5.48 7.46 6.29
N SER A 64 -6.38 6.63 6.82
CA SER A 64 -6.04 5.28 7.25
C SER A 64 -5.58 4.43 6.06
N ALA A 65 -6.33 4.43 4.94
CA ALA A 65 -5.93 3.73 3.73
C ALA A 65 -4.60 4.26 3.18
N THR A 66 -4.42 5.58 3.11
CA THR A 66 -3.16 6.20 2.67
C THR A 66 -1.99 5.80 3.58
N THR A 67 -2.17 5.81 4.89
CA THR A 67 -1.12 5.45 5.85
C THR A 67 -0.77 3.98 5.78
N VAL A 68 -1.76 3.08 5.68
CA VAL A 68 -1.55 1.63 5.50
C VAL A 68 -0.78 1.37 4.19
N MET A 69 -1.14 2.05 3.10
CA MET A 69 -0.42 1.97 1.84
C MET A 69 1.05 2.41 1.99
N VAL A 70 1.32 3.52 2.67
CA VAL A 70 2.69 4.01 2.94
C VAL A 70 3.46 3.03 3.81
N VAL A 71 2.84 2.46 4.85
CA VAL A 71 3.42 1.42 5.71
C VAL A 71 3.79 0.18 4.89
N SER A 72 2.93 -0.24 3.96
CA SER A 72 3.19 -1.36 3.06
C SER A 72 4.35 -1.06 2.10
N PHE A 73 4.46 0.17 1.58
CA PHE A 73 5.62 0.57 0.77
C PHE A 73 6.93 0.57 1.55
N VAL A 74 6.91 0.96 2.83
CA VAL A 74 8.09 0.86 3.71
C VAL A 74 8.41 -0.61 4.00
N ASN A 75 7.40 -1.44 4.23
CA ASN A 75 7.56 -2.89 4.39
C ASN A 75 8.24 -3.51 3.17
N ALA A 76 7.81 -3.10 2.00
CA ALA A 76 8.33 -3.51 0.71
C ALA A 76 9.68 -2.85 0.33
N GLY A 77 10.24 -1.96 1.14
CA GLY A 77 11.48 -1.25 0.82
C GLY A 77 11.39 -0.24 -0.33
N LEU A 78 10.17 0.08 -0.80
CA LEU A 78 9.91 1.06 -1.86
C LEU A 78 10.05 2.51 -1.36
N LEU A 79 9.82 2.72 -0.07
CA LEU A 79 10.00 3.99 0.61
C LEU A 79 10.94 3.83 1.80
N THR A 80 11.82 4.80 1.97
CA THR A 80 12.57 4.93 3.23
C THR A 80 11.64 5.44 4.34
N LEU A 81 12.01 5.19 5.59
CA LEU A 81 11.25 5.65 6.75
C LEU A 81 11.06 7.19 6.73
N VAL A 82 12.11 7.96 6.38
CA VAL A 82 12.04 9.43 6.28
C VAL A 82 11.06 9.89 5.18
N GLN A 83 11.01 9.17 4.06
CA GLN A 83 10.05 9.47 2.99
C GLN A 83 8.62 9.21 3.47
N ALA A 84 8.39 8.07 4.10
CA ALA A 84 7.08 7.70 4.64
C ALA A 84 6.57 8.71 5.67
N ILE A 85 7.42 9.18 6.59
CA ILE A 85 7.06 10.19 7.58
C ILE A 85 6.50 11.44 6.90
N GLY A 86 7.15 11.94 5.84
CA GLY A 86 6.68 13.11 5.10
C GLY A 86 5.32 12.90 4.42
N VAL A 87 5.08 11.72 3.84
CA VAL A 87 3.80 11.40 3.21
C VAL A 87 2.68 11.26 4.26
N ILE A 88 2.96 10.62 5.41
CA ILE A 88 2.02 10.49 6.53
C ILE A 88 1.62 11.87 7.10
N MET A 89 2.57 12.80 7.23
CA MET A 89 2.27 14.19 7.61
C MET A 89 1.28 14.84 6.63
N GLY A 90 1.50 14.66 5.32
CA GLY A 90 0.59 15.15 4.30
C GLY A 90 -0.79 14.49 4.34
N ALA A 91 -0.85 13.19 4.61
CA ALA A 91 -2.10 12.46 4.73
C ALA A 91 -2.98 13.02 5.86
N ASN A 92 -2.40 13.42 6.99
CA ASN A 92 -3.15 14.06 8.08
C ASN A 92 -3.76 15.41 7.65
N ILE A 93 -3.05 16.22 6.87
CA ILE A 93 -3.63 17.46 6.31
C ILE A 93 -4.77 17.11 5.34
N GLY A 94 -4.58 16.09 4.47
CA GLY A 94 -5.59 15.64 3.49
C GLY A 94 -6.92 15.22 4.13
N THR A 95 -6.89 14.65 5.34
CA THR A 95 -8.10 14.27 6.09
C THR A 95 -9.01 15.46 6.38
N THR A 96 -8.45 16.66 6.53
CA THR A 96 -9.24 17.85 6.86
C THR A 96 -10.20 18.27 5.75
N VAL A 97 -9.96 17.85 4.51
CA VAL A 97 -10.86 18.09 3.36
C VAL A 97 -12.25 17.47 3.64
N THR A 98 -12.32 16.30 4.28
CA THR A 98 -13.59 15.67 4.63
C THR A 98 -14.39 16.52 5.62
N ALA A 99 -13.74 17.11 6.63
CA ALA A 99 -14.40 18.02 7.59
C ALA A 99 -15.05 19.21 6.88
N TRP A 100 -14.35 19.83 5.93
CA TRP A 100 -14.88 20.94 5.13
C TRP A 100 -16.02 20.52 4.21
N LEU A 101 -15.91 19.34 3.57
CA LEU A 101 -16.99 18.79 2.75
C LEU A 101 -18.26 18.59 3.56
N VAL A 102 -18.15 17.95 4.73
CA VAL A 102 -19.29 17.71 5.63
C VAL A 102 -19.86 19.04 6.15
N ALA A 103 -19.02 19.95 6.64
CA ALA A 103 -19.45 21.23 7.19
C ALA A 103 -20.15 22.11 6.15
N TRP A 104 -19.59 22.19 4.94
CA TRP A 104 -20.12 23.06 3.90
C TRP A 104 -21.31 22.45 3.16
N LEU A 105 -21.12 21.24 2.59
CA LEU A 105 -22.14 20.59 1.77
C LEU A 105 -23.25 19.98 2.63
N GLY A 106 -22.91 19.44 3.80
CA GLY A 106 -23.88 18.75 4.66
C GLY A 106 -24.75 19.68 5.51
N PHE A 107 -24.25 20.85 5.88
CA PHE A 107 -24.98 21.74 6.79
C PHE A 107 -25.39 23.07 6.15
N LYS A 108 -24.53 23.72 5.38
CA LYS A 108 -24.84 25.03 4.78
C LYS A 108 -25.60 24.92 3.46
N ALA A 109 -25.20 24.03 2.57
CA ALA A 109 -25.79 23.91 1.23
C ALA A 109 -26.98 22.95 1.17
N ASP A 110 -27.22 22.18 2.24
CA ASP A 110 -28.25 21.11 2.36
C ASP A 110 -28.37 20.25 1.08
N ILE A 111 -27.23 19.69 0.67
CA ILE A 111 -27.13 18.88 -0.53
C ILE A 111 -27.98 17.60 -0.44
N SER A 112 -28.48 17.23 0.73
CA SER A 112 -29.41 16.10 0.88
C SER A 112 -30.62 16.20 -0.07
N ILE A 113 -31.08 17.41 -0.38
CA ILE A 113 -32.15 17.65 -1.35
C ILE A 113 -31.76 17.16 -2.77
N LEU A 114 -30.49 17.33 -3.14
CA LEU A 114 -29.96 16.87 -4.43
C LEU A 114 -29.51 15.40 -4.42
N ALA A 115 -29.38 14.79 -3.23
CA ALA A 115 -28.88 13.43 -3.11
C ALA A 115 -29.77 12.40 -3.81
N ILE A 116 -31.11 12.55 -3.71
CA ILE A 116 -32.06 11.65 -4.39
C ILE A 116 -32.02 11.80 -5.92
N PRO A 117 -32.07 12.99 -6.52
CA PRO A 117 -31.85 13.16 -7.96
C PRO A 117 -30.47 12.63 -8.42
N LEU A 118 -29.40 12.89 -7.67
CA LEU A 118 -28.06 12.39 -7.98
C LEU A 118 -28.00 10.85 -7.95
N MET A 119 -28.75 10.20 -7.04
CA MET A 119 -28.85 8.74 -6.96
C MET A 119 -29.34 8.16 -8.29
N LEU A 120 -30.32 8.79 -8.98
CA LEU A 120 -30.79 8.34 -10.29
C LEU A 120 -29.66 8.36 -11.31
N PHE A 121 -28.90 9.46 -11.39
CA PHE A 121 -27.77 9.54 -12.32
C PHE A 121 -26.67 8.54 -11.94
N GLY A 122 -26.35 8.43 -10.67
CA GLY A 122 -25.39 7.44 -10.16
C GLY A 122 -25.77 6.02 -10.56
N PHE A 123 -27.04 5.63 -10.39
CA PHE A 123 -27.57 4.33 -10.82
C PHE A 123 -27.43 4.10 -12.34
N LEU A 124 -27.78 5.09 -13.16
CA LEU A 124 -27.66 4.98 -14.62
C LEU A 124 -26.19 4.81 -15.05
N PHE A 125 -25.27 5.55 -14.44
CA PHE A 125 -23.83 5.43 -14.72
C PHE A 125 -23.26 4.10 -14.21
N SER A 126 -23.68 3.60 -13.04
CA SER A 126 -23.24 2.32 -12.47
C SER A 126 -23.64 1.11 -13.35
N ASN A 127 -24.72 1.22 -14.11
CA ASN A 127 -25.15 0.20 -15.06
C ASN A 127 -24.52 0.32 -16.45
N SER A 128 -23.56 1.23 -16.65
CA SER A 128 -22.87 1.41 -17.92
C SER A 128 -21.93 0.23 -18.21
N LYS A 129 -21.76 -0.11 -19.50
CA LYS A 129 -20.78 -1.12 -19.94
C LYS A 129 -19.32 -0.61 -19.89
N LYS A 130 -19.11 0.71 -19.74
CA LYS A 130 -17.78 1.31 -19.68
C LYS A 130 -17.37 1.42 -18.21
N ASN A 131 -16.25 0.80 -17.83
CA ASN A 131 -15.74 0.79 -16.45
C ASN A 131 -15.57 2.21 -15.87
N GLN A 132 -15.09 3.17 -16.67
CA GLN A 132 -14.94 4.55 -16.21
C GLN A 132 -16.29 5.19 -15.83
N HIS A 133 -17.37 4.95 -16.59
CA HIS A 133 -18.71 5.43 -16.24
C HIS A 133 -19.23 4.73 -14.98
N LYS A 134 -19.00 3.42 -14.86
CA LYS A 134 -19.40 2.65 -13.69
C LYS A 134 -18.75 3.19 -12.42
N ASN A 135 -17.43 3.48 -12.46
CA ASN A 135 -16.69 4.06 -11.35
C ASN A 135 -17.22 5.45 -10.96
N ILE A 136 -17.58 6.28 -11.96
CA ILE A 136 -18.23 7.58 -11.71
C ILE A 136 -19.63 7.37 -11.12
N GLY A 137 -20.35 6.33 -11.56
CA GLY A 137 -21.63 5.95 -10.98
C GLY A 137 -21.52 5.60 -9.50
N GLU A 138 -20.55 4.76 -9.13
CA GLU A 138 -20.25 4.40 -7.73
C GLU A 138 -19.91 5.64 -6.90
N LEU A 139 -19.10 6.57 -7.44
CA LEU A 139 -18.78 7.84 -6.80
C LEU A 139 -20.05 8.64 -6.49
N ILE A 140 -20.95 8.79 -7.48
CA ILE A 140 -22.18 9.58 -7.33
C ILE A 140 -23.15 8.91 -6.34
N VAL A 141 -23.32 7.59 -6.42
CA VAL A 141 -24.15 6.83 -5.46
C VAL A 141 -23.58 6.96 -4.05
N GLY A 142 -22.27 6.78 -3.90
CA GLY A 142 -21.59 6.93 -2.60
C GLY A 142 -21.75 8.33 -2.01
N PHE A 143 -21.58 9.37 -2.83
CA PHE A 143 -21.82 10.77 -2.44
C PHE A 143 -23.27 10.98 -1.98
N SER A 144 -24.23 10.44 -2.72
CA SER A 144 -25.66 10.56 -2.38
C SER A 144 -25.98 9.88 -1.05
N LEU A 145 -25.50 8.64 -0.85
CA LEU A 145 -25.71 7.88 0.39
C LEU A 145 -25.04 8.55 1.59
N LEU A 146 -23.86 9.15 1.41
CA LEU A 146 -23.16 9.89 2.46
C LEU A 146 -24.03 11.05 2.97
N PHE A 147 -24.55 11.89 2.08
CA PHE A 147 -25.34 13.06 2.50
C PHE A 147 -26.75 12.70 2.97
N LEU A 148 -27.36 11.64 2.44
CA LEU A 148 -28.62 11.09 3.00
C LEU A 148 -28.38 10.53 4.41
N GLY A 149 -27.30 9.75 4.60
CA GLY A 149 -26.91 9.26 5.92
C GLY A 149 -26.70 10.38 6.93
N LEU A 150 -26.01 11.44 6.52
CA LEU A 150 -25.79 12.64 7.35
C LEU A 150 -27.12 13.36 7.69
N SER A 151 -28.06 13.47 6.73
CA SER A 151 -29.38 14.05 6.96
C SER A 151 -30.18 13.24 7.96
N PHE A 152 -30.26 11.92 7.75
CA PHE A 152 -30.96 11.03 8.69
C PHE A 152 -30.30 11.00 10.07
N MET A 153 -28.97 11.10 10.17
CA MET A 153 -28.31 11.26 11.47
C MET A 153 -28.77 12.52 12.17
N LYS A 154 -28.81 13.67 11.47
CA LYS A 154 -29.32 14.94 12.06
C LYS A 154 -30.77 14.84 12.54
N GLU A 155 -31.63 14.24 11.72
CA GLU A 155 -33.05 14.05 12.03
C GLU A 155 -33.29 13.05 13.18
N SER A 156 -32.40 12.08 13.38
CA SER A 156 -32.49 11.07 14.43
C SER A 156 -32.03 11.55 15.79
N VAL A 157 -31.28 12.66 15.84
CA VAL A 157 -30.83 13.25 17.10
C VAL A 157 -32.02 14.00 17.74
N PRO A 158 -32.41 13.71 19.00
CA PRO A 158 -33.55 14.36 19.67
C PRO A 158 -33.36 15.87 19.80
N ASP A 159 -34.43 16.63 19.85
CA ASP A 159 -34.36 18.05 20.21
C ASP A 159 -33.89 18.20 21.68
N LEU A 160 -32.99 19.15 21.91
CA LEU A 160 -32.47 19.48 23.24
C LEU A 160 -33.55 19.88 24.21
N SER A 161 -34.63 20.51 23.73
CA SER A 161 -35.79 20.88 24.55
C SER A 161 -36.52 19.67 25.12
N GLU A 162 -36.44 18.52 24.47
CA GLU A 162 -37.11 17.27 24.89
C GLU A 162 -36.23 16.35 25.76
N THR A 163 -34.93 16.65 25.92
CA THR A 163 -33.97 15.81 26.65
C THR A 163 -33.06 16.61 27.60
N PRO A 164 -33.63 17.32 28.59
CA PRO A 164 -32.83 18.17 29.50
C PRO A 164 -31.79 17.38 30.31
N GLN A 165 -32.03 16.10 30.58
CA GLN A 165 -31.11 15.24 31.34
C GLN A 165 -29.79 14.98 30.59
N VAL A 166 -29.80 14.90 29.25
CA VAL A 166 -28.57 14.73 28.42
C VAL A 166 -27.78 16.03 28.46
N LEU A 167 -28.45 17.17 28.39
CA LEU A 167 -27.83 18.49 28.51
C LEU A 167 -27.15 18.68 29.85
N GLU A 168 -27.82 18.32 30.97
CA GLU A 168 -27.23 18.40 32.30
C GLU A 168 -25.99 17.54 32.41
N PHE A 169 -26.04 16.28 31.92
CA PHE A 169 -24.90 15.39 31.90
C PHE A 169 -23.70 16.00 31.11
N VAL A 170 -23.92 16.48 29.90
CA VAL A 170 -22.83 17.09 29.09
C VAL A 170 -22.34 18.38 29.71
N LYS A 171 -23.24 19.20 30.29
CA LYS A 171 -22.91 20.44 30.99
C LYS A 171 -22.04 20.17 32.21
N ASP A 172 -22.39 19.15 32.99
CA ASP A 172 -21.60 18.74 34.15
C ASP A 172 -20.18 18.34 33.71
N TRP A 173 -20.09 17.46 32.72
CA TRP A 173 -18.77 16.99 32.19
C TRP A 173 -17.97 18.11 31.50
N SER A 174 -18.62 19.18 31.05
CA SER A 174 -17.97 20.36 30.45
C SER A 174 -17.54 21.40 31.48
N SER A 175 -17.90 21.26 32.76
CA SER A 175 -17.70 22.27 33.81
C SER A 175 -16.38 22.13 34.58
N TYR A 176 -15.61 21.04 34.37
CA TYR A 176 -14.38 20.75 35.12
C TYR A 176 -13.13 21.44 34.55
N GLY A 177 -13.29 22.51 33.77
CA GLY A 177 -12.18 23.29 33.20
C GLY A 177 -11.29 22.43 32.29
N PHE A 178 -9.98 22.44 32.49
CA PHE A 178 -9.04 21.69 31.67
C PHE A 178 -9.23 20.16 31.71
N THR A 179 -9.76 19.63 32.83
CA THR A 179 -10.10 18.20 32.96
C THR A 179 -11.16 17.81 31.93
N SER A 180 -12.14 18.67 31.67
CA SER A 180 -13.14 18.44 30.61
C SER A 180 -12.51 18.29 29.24
N VAL A 181 -11.51 19.12 28.94
CA VAL A 181 -10.76 19.01 27.66
C VAL A 181 -10.15 17.62 27.52
N LEU A 182 -9.51 17.09 28.58
CA LEU A 182 -8.93 15.75 28.57
C LEU A 182 -9.97 14.64 28.43
N ILE A 183 -11.13 14.78 29.10
CA ILE A 183 -12.24 13.81 29.00
C ILE A 183 -12.74 13.74 27.56
N PHE A 184 -13.03 14.88 26.94
CA PHE A 184 -13.54 14.92 25.56
C PHE A 184 -12.48 14.51 24.54
N LEU A 185 -11.20 14.77 24.78
CA LEU A 185 -10.09 14.25 23.98
C LEU A 185 -10.06 12.71 24.04
N VAL A 186 -10.13 12.12 25.23
CA VAL A 186 -10.17 10.66 25.38
C VAL A 186 -11.42 10.09 24.71
N PHE A 187 -12.57 10.76 24.86
CA PHE A 187 -13.82 10.34 24.21
C PHE A 187 -13.68 10.34 22.68
N GLY A 188 -13.14 11.39 22.07
CA GLY A 188 -12.85 11.45 20.63
C GLY A 188 -11.87 10.36 20.19
N THR A 189 -10.82 10.09 21.00
CA THR A 189 -9.86 9.00 20.73
C THR A 189 -10.54 7.64 20.72
N VAL A 190 -11.32 7.33 21.76
CA VAL A 190 -12.02 6.03 21.91
C VAL A 190 -13.08 5.87 20.82
N LEU A 191 -13.84 6.93 20.53
CA LEU A 191 -14.87 6.89 19.48
C LEU A 191 -14.24 6.58 18.12
N THR A 192 -13.12 7.23 17.77
CA THR A 192 -12.39 6.96 16.52
C THR A 192 -11.82 5.53 16.48
N LEU A 193 -11.34 5.03 17.61
CA LEU A 193 -10.84 3.66 17.72
C LEU A 193 -11.95 2.63 17.49
N VAL A 194 -13.14 2.86 18.07
CA VAL A 194 -14.29 1.95 17.94
C VAL A 194 -14.85 1.98 16.51
N LEU A 195 -15.01 3.17 15.94
CA LEU A 195 -15.55 3.35 14.59
C LEU A 195 -14.50 3.03 13.49
N GLN A 196 -13.23 3.02 13.84
CA GLN A 196 -12.09 2.90 12.90
C GLN A 196 -12.15 3.92 11.75
N SER A 197 -12.82 5.04 11.98
CA SER A 197 -13.06 6.09 10.99
C SER A 197 -13.06 7.47 11.65
N SER A 198 -12.02 8.25 11.36
CA SER A 198 -11.94 9.65 11.79
C SER A 198 -13.04 10.51 11.15
N SER A 199 -13.34 10.26 9.87
CA SER A 199 -14.40 10.99 9.18
C SER A 199 -15.79 10.79 9.81
N ALA A 200 -16.07 9.58 10.32
CA ALA A 200 -17.31 9.30 11.05
C ALA A 200 -17.33 10.01 12.40
N THR A 201 -16.22 9.97 13.15
CA THR A 201 -16.09 10.71 14.42
C THR A 201 -16.26 12.21 14.19
N MET A 202 -15.62 12.75 13.14
CA MET A 202 -15.77 14.15 12.75
C MET A 202 -17.24 14.49 12.44
N ALA A 203 -17.95 13.66 11.65
CA ALA A 203 -19.35 13.91 11.32
C ALA A 203 -20.23 13.92 12.57
N ILE A 204 -20.06 12.96 13.49
CA ILE A 204 -20.76 12.92 14.76
C ILE A 204 -20.46 14.17 15.60
N THR A 205 -19.19 14.56 15.70
CA THR A 205 -18.77 15.77 16.44
C THR A 205 -19.39 17.04 15.85
N LEU A 206 -19.40 17.16 14.51
CA LEU A 206 -20.04 18.29 13.82
C LEU A 206 -21.56 18.33 14.08
N ILE A 207 -22.25 17.18 14.08
CA ILE A 207 -23.69 17.11 14.41
C ILE A 207 -23.91 17.55 15.85
N MET A 208 -23.19 16.99 16.83
CA MET A 208 -23.33 17.35 18.24
C MET A 208 -23.06 18.83 18.46
N LEU A 209 -22.06 19.39 17.78
CA LEU A 209 -21.73 20.81 17.84
C LEU A 209 -22.82 21.69 17.22
N SER A 210 -23.30 21.34 16.03
CA SER A 210 -24.32 22.11 15.28
C SER A 210 -25.67 22.18 15.99
N MET A 211 -25.96 21.18 16.81
CA MET A 211 -27.15 21.09 17.61
C MET A 211 -26.98 21.67 19.02
N GLY A 212 -25.79 22.19 19.36
CA GLY A 212 -25.52 22.77 20.68
C GLY A 212 -25.39 21.75 21.82
N TYR A 213 -25.23 20.45 21.50
CA TYR A 213 -25.04 19.41 22.52
C TYR A 213 -23.71 19.53 23.26
N ILE A 214 -22.67 19.97 22.57
CA ILE A 214 -21.33 20.15 23.13
C ILE A 214 -20.83 21.58 22.87
N PRO A 215 -20.12 22.19 23.83
CA PRO A 215 -19.42 23.45 23.59
C PRO A 215 -18.35 23.35 22.51
N PHE A 216 -18.06 24.46 21.82
CA PHE A 216 -17.04 24.51 20.79
C PHE A 216 -15.66 23.99 21.26
N SER A 217 -15.25 24.38 22.47
CA SER A 217 -13.98 23.92 23.05
C SER A 217 -13.93 22.40 23.26
N MET A 218 -15.06 21.77 23.63
CA MET A 218 -15.13 20.32 23.81
C MET A 218 -15.12 19.58 22.47
N ALA A 219 -15.81 20.12 21.46
CA ALA A 219 -15.73 19.59 20.09
C ALA A 219 -14.29 19.65 19.56
N CYS A 220 -13.57 20.75 19.82
CA CYS A 220 -12.16 20.89 19.48
C CYS A 220 -11.29 19.84 20.18
N ALA A 221 -11.54 19.55 21.44
CA ALA A 221 -10.84 18.49 22.17
C ALA A 221 -11.12 17.09 21.59
N MET A 222 -12.36 16.81 21.17
CA MET A 222 -12.70 15.55 20.49
C MET A 222 -11.93 15.38 19.18
N VAL A 223 -11.80 16.44 18.37
CA VAL A 223 -11.04 16.41 17.11
C VAL A 223 -9.54 16.17 17.36
N LEU A 224 -8.98 16.75 18.42
CA LEU A 224 -7.59 16.44 18.80
C LEU A 224 -7.45 14.96 19.20
N GLY A 225 -8.43 14.42 19.93
CA GLY A 225 -8.46 13.00 20.27
C GLY A 225 -8.63 12.08 19.05
N GLU A 226 -9.45 12.46 18.09
CA GLU A 226 -9.64 11.77 16.81
C GLU A 226 -8.32 11.55 16.08
N ASN A 227 -7.44 12.54 16.05
CA ASN A 227 -6.14 12.42 15.41
C ASN A 227 -5.24 11.36 16.08
N ILE A 228 -5.32 11.18 17.41
CA ILE A 228 -4.65 10.08 18.12
C ILE A 228 -5.31 8.73 17.75
N GLY A 229 -6.64 8.66 17.82
CA GLY A 229 -7.40 7.44 17.54
C GLY A 229 -7.11 6.85 16.16
N THR A 230 -6.96 7.70 15.14
CA THR A 230 -6.65 7.29 13.76
C THR A 230 -5.33 6.54 13.65
N THR A 231 -4.36 6.76 14.55
CA THR A 231 -3.04 6.10 14.46
C THR A 231 -3.08 4.60 14.72
N ILE A 232 -4.13 4.12 15.39
CA ILE A 232 -4.25 2.71 15.79
C ILE A 232 -4.43 1.81 14.57
N THR A 233 -5.19 2.24 13.57
CA THR A 233 -5.39 1.47 12.33
C THR A 233 -4.07 1.16 11.61
N ALA A 234 -3.18 2.14 11.53
CA ALA A 234 -1.84 1.96 10.96
C ALA A 234 -0.97 1.00 11.78
N ASN A 235 -1.05 1.07 13.12
CA ASN A 235 -0.30 0.17 14.01
C ASN A 235 -0.83 -1.28 13.93
N ILE A 236 -2.13 -1.48 13.80
CA ILE A 236 -2.72 -2.80 13.58
C ILE A 236 -2.22 -3.38 12.24
N ALA A 237 -2.29 -2.62 11.16
CA ALA A 237 -1.80 -3.04 9.85
C ALA A 237 -0.30 -3.39 9.87
N ALA A 238 0.52 -2.59 10.57
CA ALA A 238 1.95 -2.82 10.71
C ALA A 238 2.31 -3.99 11.63
N SER A 239 1.39 -4.51 12.44
CA SER A 239 1.69 -5.56 13.43
C SER A 239 2.22 -6.84 12.79
N MET A 240 1.72 -7.17 11.60
CA MET A 240 2.16 -8.32 10.79
C MET A 240 3.40 -8.01 9.91
N GLY A 241 3.75 -6.72 9.75
CA GLY A 241 4.86 -6.30 8.91
C GLY A 241 6.23 -6.36 9.61
N ASN A 242 7.26 -6.08 8.83
CA ASN A 242 8.64 -6.01 9.28
C ASN A 242 8.90 -4.83 10.23
N THR A 243 10.12 -4.75 10.77
CA THR A 243 10.52 -3.67 11.70
C THR A 243 10.36 -2.27 11.10
N SER A 244 10.59 -2.11 9.79
CA SER A 244 10.48 -0.82 9.10
C SER A 244 9.03 -0.38 8.98
N ALA A 245 8.10 -1.29 8.69
CA ALA A 245 6.65 -1.06 8.70
C ALA A 245 6.15 -0.61 10.08
N LYS A 246 6.58 -1.31 11.15
CA LYS A 246 6.25 -0.95 12.54
C LYS A 246 6.78 0.44 12.92
N ARG A 247 7.97 0.80 12.45
CA ARG A 247 8.55 2.14 12.63
C ARG A 247 7.75 3.21 11.89
N ALA A 248 7.31 2.94 10.66
CA ALA A 248 6.48 3.87 9.90
C ALA A 248 5.13 4.12 10.60
N ALA A 249 4.43 3.09 11.07
CA ALA A 249 3.20 3.23 11.82
C ALA A 249 3.41 3.97 13.15
N MET A 250 4.48 3.67 13.90
CA MET A 250 4.82 4.36 15.13
C MET A 250 5.14 5.84 14.89
N SER A 251 5.72 6.20 13.73
CA SER A 251 5.95 7.61 13.39
C SER A 251 4.66 8.40 13.25
N HIS A 252 3.58 7.79 12.75
CA HIS A 252 2.25 8.39 12.70
C HIS A 252 1.72 8.68 14.13
N THR A 253 1.91 7.74 15.05
CA THR A 253 1.55 7.93 16.45
C THR A 253 2.33 9.08 17.10
N ILE A 254 3.66 9.10 16.93
CA ILE A 254 4.51 10.17 17.49
C ILE A 254 4.11 11.54 16.94
N PHE A 255 3.84 11.63 15.63
CA PHE A 255 3.42 12.87 14.98
C PHE A 255 2.12 13.41 15.58
N ASN A 256 1.11 12.57 15.76
CA ASN A 256 -0.19 13.00 16.28
C ASN A 256 -0.14 13.28 17.79
N VAL A 257 0.54 12.45 18.57
CA VAL A 257 0.68 12.67 20.02
C VAL A 257 1.47 13.96 20.30
N PHE A 258 2.58 14.21 19.58
CA PHE A 258 3.30 15.47 19.69
C PHE A 258 2.42 16.66 19.36
N GLY A 259 1.63 16.55 18.26
CA GLY A 259 0.69 17.57 17.85
C GLY A 259 -0.34 17.88 18.95
N VAL A 260 -0.93 16.85 19.52
CA VAL A 260 -1.93 17.01 20.59
C VAL A 260 -1.30 17.64 21.84
N ILE A 261 -0.08 17.26 22.21
CA ILE A 261 0.61 17.84 23.37
C ILE A 261 0.77 19.36 23.23
N TRP A 262 1.34 19.85 22.11
CA TRP A 262 1.48 21.30 21.95
C TRP A 262 0.13 22.01 21.82
N ALA A 263 -0.87 21.38 21.16
CA ALA A 263 -2.19 21.95 21.04
C ALA A 263 -2.91 22.06 22.40
N LEU A 264 -2.68 21.13 23.32
CA LEU A 264 -3.19 21.21 24.69
C LEU A 264 -2.47 22.29 25.51
N ILE A 265 -1.14 22.42 25.37
CA ILE A 265 -0.37 23.47 26.06
C ILE A 265 -0.86 24.87 25.65
N PHE A 266 -1.13 25.05 24.37
CA PHE A 266 -1.62 26.32 23.80
C PHE A 266 -3.11 26.30 23.51
N PHE A 267 -3.92 25.51 24.22
CA PHE A 267 -5.32 25.23 23.87
C PHE A 267 -6.14 26.51 23.72
N HIS A 268 -6.18 27.38 24.74
CA HIS A 268 -6.94 28.63 24.67
C HIS A 268 -6.42 29.62 23.62
N PRO A 269 -5.10 29.91 23.52
CA PRO A 269 -4.56 30.74 22.44
C PRO A 269 -4.88 30.19 21.04
N PHE A 270 -4.86 28.86 20.88
CA PHE A 270 -5.16 28.22 19.60
C PHE A 270 -6.64 28.35 19.22
N LEU A 271 -7.55 28.15 20.19
CA LEU A 271 -8.97 28.41 19.96
C LEU A 271 -9.25 29.88 19.62
N SER A 272 -8.59 30.82 20.32
CA SER A 272 -8.71 32.24 20.05
C SER A 272 -8.25 32.60 18.65
N LEU A 273 -7.14 32.02 18.17
CA LEU A 273 -6.68 32.18 16.78
C LEU A 273 -7.75 31.74 15.78
N VAL A 274 -8.33 30.55 15.98
CA VAL A 274 -9.43 30.03 15.14
C VAL A 274 -10.62 30.98 15.19
N GLY A 275 -11.00 31.47 16.36
CA GLY A 275 -12.10 32.41 16.54
C GLY A 275 -11.91 33.71 15.77
N ILE A 276 -10.69 34.30 15.81
CA ILE A 276 -10.34 35.51 15.06
C ILE A 276 -10.45 35.26 13.53
N ILE A 277 -9.98 34.11 13.06
CA ILE A 277 -10.07 33.77 11.65
C ILE A 277 -11.54 33.63 11.21
N ILE A 278 -12.39 32.98 12.00
CA ILE A 278 -13.82 32.84 11.68
C ILE A 278 -14.53 34.18 11.71
N GLU A 279 -14.18 35.05 12.65
CA GLU A 279 -14.71 36.40 12.73
C GLU A 279 -14.32 37.26 11.49
N SER A 280 -13.12 37.03 10.95
CA SER A 280 -12.68 37.71 9.70
C SER A 280 -13.51 37.30 8.48
N PHE A 281 -14.21 36.17 8.51
CA PHE A 281 -15.17 35.76 7.49
C PHE A 281 -16.57 36.34 7.70
N GLY A 282 -16.75 37.23 8.68
CA GLY A 282 -18.05 37.87 8.99
C GLY A 282 -18.99 36.96 9.81
N LEU A 283 -18.47 35.91 10.43
CA LEU A 283 -19.23 35.00 11.28
C LEU A 283 -18.96 35.27 12.76
N PRO A 284 -19.90 34.87 13.69
CA PRO A 284 -19.67 34.97 15.13
C PRO A 284 -18.42 34.22 15.55
N ASN A 285 -17.66 34.75 16.51
CA ASN A 285 -16.46 34.12 17.03
C ASN A 285 -16.81 32.93 17.95
N PRO A 286 -16.51 31.64 17.54
CA PRO A 286 -16.92 30.48 18.31
C PRO A 286 -16.05 30.25 19.57
N ALA A 287 -14.94 30.93 19.72
CA ALA A 287 -14.07 30.85 20.89
C ALA A 287 -14.40 31.93 21.96
N LYS A 288 -15.34 32.82 21.68
CA LYS A 288 -15.70 33.91 22.59
C LYS A 288 -16.51 33.36 23.80
N GLU A 289 -16.28 33.94 24.96
CA GLU A 289 -17.02 33.62 26.16
C GLU A 289 -18.53 33.86 25.96
N GLY A 290 -19.36 32.90 26.40
CA GLY A 290 -20.80 32.95 26.21
C GLY A 290 -21.29 32.52 24.81
N PHE A 291 -20.39 32.09 23.89
CA PHE A 291 -20.82 31.54 22.62
C PHE A 291 -21.62 30.25 22.82
N SER A 292 -22.77 30.18 22.21
CA SER A 292 -23.64 29.00 22.21
C SER A 292 -24.38 28.89 20.87
N VAL A 293 -24.61 27.66 20.42
CA VAL A 293 -25.41 27.39 19.22
C VAL A 293 -26.86 27.28 19.62
N SER A 294 -27.71 28.15 19.08
CA SER A 294 -29.14 28.21 19.37
C SER A 294 -29.98 27.28 18.49
N SER A 295 -29.56 27.09 17.24
CA SER A 295 -30.20 26.15 16.30
C SER A 295 -29.21 25.69 15.21
N PRO A 296 -29.47 24.54 14.56
CA PRO A 296 -28.60 24.01 13.51
C PRO A 296 -28.44 24.94 12.29
N THR A 297 -29.38 25.83 12.05
CA THR A 297 -29.40 26.77 10.92
C THR A 297 -28.92 28.17 11.27
N SER A 298 -28.52 28.40 12.53
CA SER A 298 -28.08 29.71 13.00
C SER A 298 -26.70 30.09 12.45
N PRO A 299 -26.36 31.40 12.39
CA PRO A 299 -25.00 31.86 12.07
C PRO A 299 -23.95 31.29 13.04
N GLU A 300 -24.32 31.09 14.32
CA GLU A 300 -23.47 30.48 15.33
C GLU A 300 -23.15 29.03 14.99
N SER A 301 -24.15 28.27 14.54
CA SER A 301 -23.92 26.89 14.08
C SER A 301 -22.93 26.87 12.91
N THR A 302 -23.11 27.71 11.92
CA THR A 302 -22.17 27.84 10.77
C THR A 302 -20.76 28.21 11.25
N ALA A 303 -20.65 29.16 12.18
CA ALA A 303 -19.38 29.60 12.75
C ALA A 303 -18.67 28.48 13.51
N ALA A 304 -19.42 27.71 14.30
CA ALA A 304 -18.92 26.58 15.05
C ALA A 304 -18.41 25.46 14.13
N LEU A 305 -19.17 25.09 13.09
CA LEU A 305 -18.80 24.06 12.12
C LEU A 305 -17.54 24.44 11.32
N TYR A 306 -17.49 25.68 10.83
CA TYR A 306 -16.31 26.17 10.11
C TYR A 306 -15.12 26.36 11.04
N GLY A 307 -15.34 26.80 12.29
CA GLY A 307 -14.31 26.90 13.31
C GLY A 307 -13.68 25.55 13.61
N LEU A 308 -14.49 24.49 13.74
CA LEU A 308 -14.00 23.13 14.00
C LEU A 308 -13.19 22.59 12.80
N SER A 309 -13.68 22.79 11.57
CA SER A 309 -12.96 22.40 10.35
C SER A 309 -11.65 23.19 10.19
N MET A 310 -11.67 24.50 10.53
CA MET A 310 -10.49 25.35 10.53
C MET A 310 -9.47 24.91 11.58
N LEU A 311 -9.90 24.60 12.81
CA LEU A 311 -9.04 24.07 13.85
C LEU A 311 -8.33 22.78 13.36
N HIS A 312 -9.09 21.85 12.79
CA HIS A 312 -8.53 20.59 12.27
C HIS A 312 -7.47 20.85 11.19
N THR A 313 -7.75 21.79 10.28
CA THR A 313 -6.80 22.16 9.20
C THR A 313 -5.55 22.84 9.78
N LEU A 314 -5.72 23.83 10.63
CA LEU A 314 -4.61 24.56 11.26
C LEU A 314 -3.75 23.65 12.14
N PHE A 315 -4.37 22.78 12.93
CA PHE A 315 -3.69 21.81 13.76
C PHE A 315 -2.74 20.94 12.91
N ASN A 316 -3.25 20.28 11.88
CA ASN A 316 -2.45 19.39 11.04
C ASN A 316 -1.39 20.15 10.22
N THR A 317 -1.73 21.35 9.73
CA THR A 317 -0.79 22.18 8.94
C THR A 317 0.35 22.73 9.82
N ILE A 318 0.04 23.27 11.00
CA ILE A 318 1.04 23.78 11.94
C ILE A 318 1.92 22.63 12.44
N ASN A 319 1.31 21.50 12.83
CA ASN A 319 2.06 20.33 13.28
C ASN A 319 3.03 19.83 12.18
N THR A 320 2.56 19.78 10.94
CA THR A 320 3.41 19.43 9.79
C THR A 320 4.52 20.47 9.58
N ALA A 321 4.21 21.76 9.63
CA ALA A 321 5.20 22.83 9.45
C ALA A 321 6.31 22.78 10.52
N ILE A 322 5.96 22.46 11.77
CA ILE A 322 6.92 22.27 12.87
C ILE A 322 7.80 21.05 12.63
N LEU A 323 7.21 19.93 12.21
CA LEU A 323 7.87 18.62 12.20
C LEU A 323 8.51 18.24 10.86
N ILE A 324 8.20 18.93 9.75
CA ILE A 324 8.75 18.62 8.44
C ILE A 324 10.28 18.73 8.39
N GLY A 325 10.86 19.70 9.12
CA GLY A 325 12.31 19.85 9.31
C GLY A 325 12.92 18.85 10.30
N CYS A 326 12.08 18.15 11.06
CA CYS A 326 12.47 17.26 12.15
C CYS A 326 12.26 15.77 11.84
N THR A 327 12.01 15.40 10.58
CA THR A 327 11.74 14.00 10.17
C THR A 327 12.85 13.04 10.64
N GLY A 328 14.12 13.45 10.60
CA GLY A 328 15.24 12.66 11.11
C GLY A 328 15.25 12.48 12.63
N LEU A 329 14.65 13.40 13.41
CA LEU A 329 14.47 13.21 14.85
C LEU A 329 13.37 12.21 15.14
N ILE A 330 12.25 12.26 14.38
CA ILE A 330 11.17 11.27 14.48
C ILE A 330 11.72 9.89 14.11
N GLU A 331 12.51 9.78 13.04
CA GLU A 331 13.17 8.54 12.65
C GLU A 331 14.02 7.96 13.79
N LYS A 332 14.88 8.76 14.40
CA LYS A 332 15.71 8.34 15.54
C LYS A 332 14.85 7.89 16.73
N ALA A 333 13.77 8.60 17.02
CA ALA A 333 12.84 8.26 18.10
C ALA A 333 12.16 6.90 17.84
N VAL A 334 11.62 6.66 16.65
CA VAL A 334 10.96 5.39 16.33
C VAL A 334 11.96 4.22 16.29
N ILE A 335 13.19 4.43 15.84
CA ILE A 335 14.24 3.40 15.87
C ILE A 335 14.58 3.01 17.31
N LYS A 336 14.56 3.96 18.25
CA LYS A 336 14.81 3.69 19.67
C LYS A 336 13.65 2.94 20.33
N ILE A 337 12.40 3.26 19.94
CA ILE A 337 11.18 2.64 20.48
C ILE A 337 10.98 1.24 19.90
N VAL A 338 11.07 1.12 18.57
CA VAL A 338 10.87 -0.13 17.82
C VAL A 338 12.24 -0.71 17.47
N LYS A 339 12.76 -1.54 18.36
CA LYS A 339 14.05 -2.21 18.17
C LYS A 339 13.93 -3.35 17.17
N ALA A 340 14.96 -3.52 16.32
CA ALA A 340 15.06 -4.73 15.50
C ALA A 340 15.38 -5.94 16.40
N PRO A 341 14.80 -7.14 16.12
CA PRO A 341 15.16 -8.35 16.84
C PRO A 341 16.66 -8.65 16.66
N ALA A 342 17.32 -9.09 17.76
CA ALA A 342 18.78 -9.28 17.81
C ALA A 342 19.29 -10.45 16.93
N ASN A 343 18.41 -11.40 16.56
CA ASN A 343 18.70 -12.53 15.69
C ASN A 343 17.69 -12.52 14.52
N GLN A 344 18.01 -11.84 13.43
CA GLN A 344 17.50 -12.27 12.14
C GLN A 344 18.43 -13.39 11.67
N GLU A 345 17.97 -14.63 11.75
CA GLU A 345 18.58 -15.73 11.01
C GLU A 345 18.62 -15.31 9.53
N LYS A 346 19.83 -15.21 8.99
CA LYS A 346 20.09 -14.72 7.63
C LYS A 346 19.53 -15.63 6.52
N ASP A 347 18.94 -16.77 6.88
CA ASP A 347 18.57 -17.85 5.96
C ASP A 347 17.09 -18.22 5.92
N VAL A 348 16.19 -17.50 6.58
CA VAL A 348 14.76 -17.74 6.39
C VAL A 348 14.26 -16.85 5.26
N PHE A 349 13.99 -17.46 4.11
CA PHE A 349 13.37 -16.77 2.99
C PHE A 349 12.02 -16.17 3.42
N ARG A 350 11.82 -14.89 3.18
CA ARG A 350 10.54 -14.18 3.36
C ARG A 350 10.25 -13.39 2.11
N LEU A 351 9.00 -13.42 1.70
CA LEU A 351 8.49 -12.48 0.71
C LEU A 351 8.76 -11.05 1.19
N LYS A 352 9.20 -10.21 0.29
CA LYS A 352 9.68 -8.88 0.63
C LYS A 352 8.62 -7.80 0.41
N TYR A 353 7.81 -7.95 -0.63
CA TYR A 353 6.94 -6.90 -1.15
C TYR A 353 5.45 -7.19 -0.95
N ILE A 354 5.03 -8.44 -0.86
CA ILE A 354 3.63 -8.86 -0.79
C ILE A 354 3.19 -9.45 0.56
N GLU A 355 4.09 -9.56 1.54
CA GLU A 355 3.83 -10.16 2.86
C GLU A 355 2.64 -9.52 3.60
N ALA A 356 2.38 -8.22 3.39
CA ALA A 356 1.30 -7.48 4.05
C ALA A 356 -0.07 -7.58 3.34
N GLY A 357 -0.19 -8.41 2.29
CA GLY A 357 -1.40 -8.51 1.47
C GLY A 357 -1.55 -7.42 0.40
N PRO A 358 -2.59 -7.50 -0.44
CA PRO A 358 -2.83 -6.54 -1.51
C PRO A 358 -3.12 -5.13 -0.99
N LEU A 359 -2.57 -4.12 -1.67
CA LEU A 359 -2.92 -2.73 -1.44
C LEU A 359 -4.35 -2.42 -1.89
N ALA A 360 -4.87 -1.28 -1.44
CA ALA A 360 -6.26 -0.87 -1.60
C ALA A 360 -6.75 -0.78 -3.07
N THR A 361 -5.84 -0.72 -4.05
CA THR A 361 -6.23 -0.72 -5.48
C THR A 361 -5.46 -1.80 -6.25
N PRO A 362 -6.09 -2.46 -7.24
CA PRO A 362 -5.44 -3.46 -8.08
C PRO A 362 -4.16 -2.96 -8.76
N GLU A 363 -4.12 -1.69 -9.16
CA GLU A 363 -2.96 -1.06 -9.81
C GLU A 363 -1.75 -0.98 -8.87
N LEU A 364 -1.96 -0.64 -7.60
CA LEU A 364 -0.90 -0.60 -6.60
C LEU A 364 -0.47 -2.00 -6.16
N ALA A 365 -1.43 -2.92 -6.07
CA ALA A 365 -1.15 -4.32 -5.75
C ALA A 365 -0.33 -5.01 -6.86
N THR A 366 -0.61 -4.73 -8.15
CA THR A 366 0.22 -5.23 -9.25
C THR A 366 1.65 -4.68 -9.22
N GLU A 367 1.85 -3.46 -8.71
CA GLU A 367 3.20 -2.92 -8.52
C GLU A 367 3.96 -3.63 -7.38
N GLN A 368 3.27 -4.01 -6.29
CA GLN A 368 3.87 -4.88 -5.26
C GLN A 368 4.30 -6.23 -5.87
N ALA A 369 3.42 -6.87 -6.65
CA ALA A 369 3.71 -8.14 -7.30
C ALA A 369 4.89 -8.01 -8.29
N SER A 370 4.97 -6.90 -9.05
CA SER A 370 6.08 -6.62 -9.97
C SER A 370 7.44 -6.62 -9.26
N ASN A 371 7.51 -5.98 -8.09
CA ASN A 371 8.75 -5.92 -7.31
C ASN A 371 9.11 -7.28 -6.69
N GLU A 372 8.12 -8.08 -6.29
CA GLU A 372 8.36 -9.45 -5.80
C GLU A 372 8.84 -10.36 -6.93
N ILE A 373 8.30 -10.21 -8.15
CA ILE A 373 8.75 -10.95 -9.34
C ILE A 373 10.20 -10.62 -9.70
N ILE A 374 10.61 -9.35 -9.63
CA ILE A 374 12.02 -8.97 -9.82
C ILE A 374 12.89 -9.62 -8.76
N HIS A 375 12.47 -9.59 -7.50
CA HIS A 375 13.19 -10.23 -6.41
C HIS A 375 13.28 -11.75 -6.60
N PHE A 376 12.23 -12.38 -7.10
CA PHE A 376 12.23 -13.79 -7.47
C PHE A 376 13.27 -14.09 -8.56
N ALA A 377 13.33 -13.27 -9.61
CA ALA A 377 14.34 -13.43 -10.67
C ALA A 377 15.77 -13.31 -10.14
N GLU A 378 16.02 -12.40 -9.17
CA GLU A 378 17.33 -12.28 -8.51
C GLU A 378 17.68 -13.51 -7.67
N ILE A 379 16.69 -14.14 -7.02
CA ILE A 379 16.87 -15.36 -6.25
C ILE A 379 17.19 -16.53 -7.18
N SER A 380 16.43 -16.68 -8.28
CA SER A 380 16.67 -17.71 -9.29
C SER A 380 18.07 -17.59 -9.90
N LYS A 381 18.53 -16.36 -10.18
CA LYS A 381 19.91 -16.12 -10.64
C LYS A 381 20.98 -16.60 -9.66
N LYS A 382 20.75 -16.45 -8.33
CA LYS A 382 21.65 -16.99 -7.30
C LYS A 382 21.72 -18.52 -7.34
N GLY A 383 20.60 -19.19 -7.65
CA GLY A 383 20.54 -20.62 -7.89
C GLY A 383 21.50 -21.07 -9.00
N LEU A 384 21.53 -20.34 -10.12
CA LEU A 384 22.51 -20.59 -11.19
C LEU A 384 23.96 -20.47 -10.68
N GLY A 385 24.25 -19.51 -9.81
CA GLY A 385 25.58 -19.38 -9.18
C GLY A 385 25.99 -20.64 -8.41
N TYR A 386 25.08 -21.20 -7.60
CA TYR A 386 25.37 -22.46 -6.88
C TYR A 386 25.48 -23.66 -7.83
N ALA A 387 24.70 -23.72 -8.91
CA ALA A 387 24.83 -24.75 -9.93
C ALA A 387 26.22 -24.68 -10.62
N ARG A 388 26.71 -23.48 -10.91
CA ARG A 388 28.07 -23.24 -11.41
C ARG A 388 29.15 -23.69 -10.44
N GLU A 389 28.99 -23.37 -9.15
CA GLU A 389 29.91 -23.86 -8.11
C GLU A 389 29.91 -25.39 -8.06
N ALA A 390 28.74 -26.04 -8.14
CA ALA A 390 28.62 -27.50 -8.11
C ALA A 390 29.25 -28.18 -9.34
N ILE A 391 29.19 -27.56 -10.52
CA ILE A 391 29.87 -28.04 -11.76
C ILE A 391 31.38 -28.10 -11.55
N ASN A 392 31.94 -27.14 -10.84
CA ASN A 392 33.37 -26.98 -10.62
C ASN A 392 33.90 -27.68 -9.36
N GLU A 393 33.02 -28.19 -8.48
CA GLU A 393 33.42 -28.78 -7.19
C GLU A 393 33.83 -30.24 -7.36
N THR A 394 34.99 -30.58 -6.80
CA THR A 394 35.57 -31.94 -6.81
C THR A 394 35.49 -32.63 -5.44
N ASN A 395 35.32 -31.84 -4.37
CA ASN A 395 35.18 -32.38 -3.02
C ASN A 395 33.74 -32.86 -2.79
N THR A 396 33.56 -34.11 -2.41
CA THR A 396 32.24 -34.73 -2.23
C THR A 396 31.41 -34.05 -1.13
N ASP A 397 32.00 -33.68 0.01
CA ASP A 397 31.27 -33.08 1.12
C ASP A 397 30.77 -31.66 0.73
N LYS A 398 31.61 -30.88 0.09
CA LYS A 398 31.22 -29.55 -0.42
C LYS A 398 30.18 -29.64 -1.54
N PHE A 399 30.29 -30.64 -2.40
CA PHE A 399 29.28 -30.88 -3.42
C PHE A 399 27.90 -31.18 -2.81
N GLU A 400 27.84 -32.03 -1.75
CA GLU A 400 26.57 -32.31 -1.05
C GLU A 400 26.02 -31.05 -0.34
N GLU A 401 26.87 -30.18 0.20
CA GLU A 401 26.42 -28.87 0.73
C GLU A 401 25.79 -27.99 -0.37
N LEU A 402 26.40 -27.90 -1.56
CA LEU A 402 25.88 -27.15 -2.70
C LEU A 402 24.58 -27.74 -3.24
N ARG A 403 24.51 -29.08 -3.32
CA ARG A 403 23.30 -29.80 -3.71
C ARG A 403 22.15 -29.51 -2.76
N ASN A 404 22.38 -29.57 -1.44
CA ASN A 404 21.36 -29.24 -0.43
C ASN A 404 20.90 -27.77 -0.55
N LYS A 405 21.80 -26.85 -0.89
CA LYS A 405 21.42 -25.46 -1.18
C LYS A 405 20.53 -25.39 -2.42
N LEU A 406 20.84 -26.10 -3.50
CA LEU A 406 20.04 -26.09 -4.74
C LEU A 406 18.65 -26.68 -4.53
N VAL A 407 18.51 -27.78 -3.78
CA VAL A 407 17.20 -28.31 -3.37
C VAL A 407 16.42 -27.28 -2.56
N LYS A 408 17.07 -26.61 -1.59
CA LYS A 408 16.41 -25.56 -0.81
C LYS A 408 15.98 -24.37 -1.68
N TYR A 409 16.75 -24.03 -2.73
CA TYR A 409 16.39 -22.94 -3.64
C TYR A 409 15.21 -23.29 -4.54
N GLU A 410 15.06 -24.55 -4.93
CA GLU A 410 13.88 -25.05 -5.64
C GLU A 410 12.64 -24.97 -4.73
N GLU A 411 12.68 -25.49 -3.49
CA GLU A 411 11.59 -25.36 -2.52
C GLU A 411 11.18 -23.89 -2.26
N ILE A 412 12.17 -22.98 -2.28
CA ILE A 412 11.94 -21.53 -2.18
C ILE A 412 11.25 -21.01 -3.43
N SER A 413 11.65 -21.44 -4.63
CA SER A 413 11.06 -21.02 -5.91
C SER A 413 9.59 -21.42 -6.01
N ASP A 414 9.26 -22.65 -5.68
CA ASP A 414 7.89 -23.17 -5.61
C ASP A 414 7.02 -22.35 -4.67
N ARG A 415 7.56 -22.07 -3.48
CA ARG A 415 6.83 -21.29 -2.50
C ARG A 415 6.60 -19.86 -2.96
N ILE A 416 7.58 -19.20 -3.58
CA ILE A 416 7.44 -17.84 -4.10
C ILE A 416 6.37 -17.80 -5.20
N GLU A 417 6.46 -18.74 -6.16
CA GLU A 417 5.48 -18.85 -7.24
C GLU A 417 4.06 -18.96 -6.67
N TYR A 418 3.84 -19.92 -5.75
CA TYR A 418 2.55 -20.13 -5.13
C TYR A 418 2.01 -18.90 -4.38
N GLU A 419 2.86 -18.23 -3.58
CA GLU A 419 2.44 -17.07 -2.79
C GLU A 419 2.16 -15.85 -3.68
N ILE A 420 2.95 -15.61 -4.75
CA ILE A 420 2.65 -14.57 -5.74
C ILE A 420 1.35 -14.91 -6.49
N ALA A 421 1.15 -16.16 -6.89
CA ALA A 421 -0.08 -16.59 -7.56
C ALA A 421 -1.32 -16.35 -6.69
N GLN A 422 -1.27 -16.71 -5.40
CA GLN A 422 -2.35 -16.42 -4.45
C GLN A 422 -2.61 -14.92 -4.30
N PHE A 423 -1.55 -14.12 -4.20
CA PHE A 423 -1.65 -12.67 -4.13
C PHE A 423 -2.33 -12.08 -5.37
N LEU A 424 -1.90 -12.49 -6.58
CA LEU A 424 -2.49 -12.05 -7.84
C LEU A 424 -3.95 -12.49 -7.98
N ASN A 425 -4.31 -13.67 -7.45
CA ASN A 425 -5.70 -14.12 -7.42
C ASN A 425 -6.57 -13.24 -6.53
N ALA A 426 -6.08 -12.85 -5.35
CA ALA A 426 -6.78 -11.90 -4.47
C ALA A 426 -6.97 -10.54 -5.14
N VAL A 427 -5.96 -10.03 -5.87
CA VAL A 427 -6.06 -8.78 -6.65
C VAL A 427 -7.08 -8.90 -7.79
N SER A 428 -7.17 -10.06 -8.44
CA SER A 428 -8.07 -10.32 -9.58
C SER A 428 -9.53 -10.50 -9.17
N SER A 429 -9.81 -10.71 -7.88
CA SER A 429 -11.19 -10.84 -7.37
C SER A 429 -11.95 -9.53 -7.40
N ASP A 430 -11.25 -8.40 -7.44
CA ASP A 430 -11.82 -7.08 -7.59
C ASP A 430 -12.02 -6.72 -9.09
N GLU A 431 -12.84 -5.70 -9.36
CA GLU A 431 -12.99 -5.17 -10.72
C GLU A 431 -11.69 -4.49 -11.18
N VAL A 432 -10.92 -5.20 -12.00
CA VAL A 432 -9.66 -4.72 -12.56
C VAL A 432 -9.85 -4.08 -13.95
N SER A 433 -9.04 -3.09 -14.28
CA SER A 433 -9.01 -2.53 -15.63
C SER A 433 -8.55 -3.58 -16.66
N GLU A 434 -8.91 -3.39 -17.94
CA GLU A 434 -8.45 -4.29 -19.02
C GLU A 434 -6.91 -4.35 -19.10
N LYS A 435 -6.25 -3.23 -18.84
CA LYS A 435 -4.80 -3.13 -18.79
C LYS A 435 -4.24 -3.95 -17.63
N THR A 436 -4.74 -3.72 -16.41
CA THR A 436 -4.33 -4.47 -15.21
C THR A 436 -4.56 -5.96 -15.36
N SER A 437 -5.68 -6.37 -16.00
CA SER A 437 -5.95 -7.78 -16.30
C SER A 437 -4.91 -8.40 -17.24
N LYS A 438 -4.44 -7.65 -18.27
CA LYS A 438 -3.36 -8.10 -19.16
C LYS A 438 -2.03 -8.21 -18.41
N GLU A 439 -1.72 -7.25 -17.55
CA GLU A 439 -0.51 -7.26 -16.72
C GLU A 439 -0.50 -8.48 -15.78
N ILE A 440 -1.59 -8.74 -15.07
CA ILE A 440 -1.73 -9.90 -14.18
C ILE A 440 -1.56 -11.24 -14.94
N LYS A 441 -2.15 -11.37 -16.13
CA LYS A 441 -1.97 -12.57 -16.96
C LYS A 441 -0.51 -12.78 -17.38
N ALA A 442 0.21 -11.72 -17.69
CA ALA A 442 1.63 -11.80 -17.99
C ALA A 442 2.45 -12.19 -16.74
N MET A 443 2.11 -11.64 -15.57
CA MET A 443 2.76 -11.98 -14.30
C MET A 443 2.62 -13.47 -13.97
N TYR A 444 1.42 -14.06 -14.12
CA TYR A 444 1.23 -15.50 -13.92
C TYR A 444 2.15 -16.34 -14.81
N LYS A 445 2.32 -15.93 -16.08
CA LYS A 445 3.23 -16.65 -16.97
C LYS A 445 4.69 -16.47 -16.55
N VAL A 446 5.06 -15.26 -16.15
CA VAL A 446 6.44 -14.94 -15.72
C VAL A 446 6.82 -15.74 -14.47
N ILE A 447 5.95 -15.85 -13.47
CA ILE A 447 6.28 -16.59 -12.25
C ILE A 447 6.45 -18.10 -12.51
N GLY A 448 5.66 -18.70 -13.38
CA GLY A 448 5.84 -20.11 -13.76
C GLY A 448 7.14 -20.37 -14.52
N GLU A 449 7.57 -19.44 -15.40
CA GLU A 449 8.87 -19.57 -16.08
C GLU A 449 10.06 -19.35 -15.08
N LEU A 450 9.87 -18.50 -14.05
CA LEU A 450 10.88 -18.28 -13.00
C LEU A 450 11.02 -19.48 -12.07
N GLU A 451 9.92 -20.16 -11.75
CA GLU A 451 9.91 -21.43 -11.02
C GLU A 451 10.69 -22.49 -11.82
N SER A 452 10.39 -22.66 -13.12
CA SER A 452 11.09 -23.59 -13.99
C SER A 452 12.61 -23.30 -14.10
N LEU A 453 13.02 -22.03 -13.97
CA LEU A 453 14.44 -21.65 -13.83
C LEU A 453 15.04 -22.11 -12.48
N GLY A 454 14.25 -22.10 -11.40
CA GLY A 454 14.64 -22.65 -10.09
C GLY A 454 14.89 -24.14 -10.16
N ASP A 455 13.95 -24.87 -10.77
CA ASP A 455 14.01 -26.33 -10.99
C ASP A 455 15.22 -26.77 -11.78
N SER A 456 15.62 -25.97 -12.77
CA SER A 456 16.79 -26.27 -13.60
C SER A 456 18.08 -26.35 -12.78
N GLY A 457 18.21 -25.55 -11.72
CA GLY A 457 19.36 -25.60 -10.80
C GLY A 457 19.43 -26.92 -10.04
N GLU A 458 18.31 -27.41 -9.50
CA GLU A 458 18.19 -28.71 -8.84
C GLU A 458 18.46 -29.85 -9.83
N THR A 459 17.90 -29.77 -11.04
CA THR A 459 18.09 -30.77 -12.10
C THR A 459 19.56 -30.94 -12.46
N ILE A 460 20.32 -29.84 -12.62
CA ILE A 460 21.77 -29.89 -12.85
C ILE A 460 22.47 -30.61 -11.68
N SER A 461 22.11 -30.30 -10.43
CA SER A 461 22.71 -30.95 -9.26
C SER A 461 22.45 -32.45 -9.23
N ARG A 462 21.27 -32.88 -9.65
CA ARG A 462 20.86 -34.27 -9.75
C ARG A 462 21.64 -35.04 -10.83
N ILE A 463 21.89 -34.40 -11.99
CA ILE A 463 22.73 -34.95 -13.04
C ILE A 463 24.17 -35.14 -12.54
N LEU A 464 24.73 -34.13 -11.88
CA LEU A 464 26.07 -34.19 -11.29
C LEU A 464 26.16 -35.26 -10.20
N SER A 465 25.15 -35.42 -9.35
CA SER A 465 25.08 -36.47 -8.33
C SER A 465 25.12 -37.86 -8.96
N ARG A 466 24.35 -38.11 -10.02
CA ARG A 466 24.38 -39.38 -10.77
C ARG A 466 25.76 -39.64 -11.38
N ARG A 467 26.42 -38.63 -11.95
CA ARG A 467 27.79 -38.73 -12.45
C ARG A 467 28.74 -39.17 -11.35
N ASN A 468 28.66 -38.57 -10.18
CA ASN A 468 29.52 -38.86 -9.03
C ASN A 468 29.29 -40.29 -8.49
N ILE A 469 28.05 -40.76 -8.40
CA ILE A 469 27.70 -42.15 -8.01
C ILE A 469 28.36 -43.14 -8.99
N HIS A 470 28.40 -42.85 -10.26
CA HIS A 470 29.06 -43.71 -11.26
C HIS A 470 30.57 -43.49 -11.33
N LYS A 471 31.15 -42.72 -10.39
CA LYS A 471 32.60 -42.44 -10.32
C LYS A 471 33.15 -41.88 -11.64
N LYS A 472 32.41 -41.01 -12.28
CA LYS A 472 32.79 -40.34 -13.50
C LYS A 472 33.18 -38.88 -13.20
N GLU A 473 34.19 -38.38 -13.91
CA GLU A 473 34.67 -37.00 -13.77
C GLU A 473 34.72 -36.34 -15.14
N PHE A 474 34.44 -35.05 -15.20
CA PHE A 474 34.67 -34.25 -16.40
C PHE A 474 36.14 -33.86 -16.49
N ASP A 475 36.68 -33.90 -17.71
CA ASP A 475 38.00 -33.33 -17.98
C ASP A 475 37.99 -31.79 -17.95
N ALA A 476 39.15 -31.20 -17.89
CA ALA A 476 39.31 -29.74 -17.81
C ALA A 476 38.68 -29.00 -19.01
N ASP A 477 38.64 -29.62 -20.20
CA ASP A 477 38.02 -29.03 -21.39
C ASP A 477 36.48 -29.05 -21.28
N SER A 478 35.90 -30.14 -20.82
CA SER A 478 34.46 -30.24 -20.54
C SER A 478 34.01 -29.23 -19.49
N ILE A 479 34.73 -29.08 -18.38
CA ILE A 479 34.45 -28.07 -17.35
C ILE A 479 34.53 -26.66 -17.93
N LYS A 480 35.52 -26.36 -18.73
CA LYS A 480 35.68 -25.07 -19.42
C LYS A 480 34.49 -24.77 -20.34
N LYS A 481 34.03 -25.75 -21.11
CA LYS A 481 32.89 -25.64 -22.03
C LYS A 481 31.58 -25.41 -21.25
N LEU A 482 31.35 -26.11 -20.11
CA LEU A 482 30.21 -25.88 -19.23
C LEU A 482 30.23 -24.48 -18.60
N ASN A 483 31.38 -23.99 -18.17
CA ASN A 483 31.51 -22.64 -17.65
C ASN A 483 31.20 -21.57 -18.74
N GLN A 484 31.65 -21.78 -20.00
CA GLN A 484 31.29 -20.89 -21.09
C GLN A 484 29.78 -20.86 -21.35
N MET A 485 29.10 -22.01 -21.27
CA MET A 485 27.65 -22.08 -21.40
C MET A 485 26.95 -21.35 -20.24
N THR A 486 27.41 -21.55 -19.01
CA THR A 486 26.89 -20.87 -17.82
C THR A 486 27.09 -19.36 -17.89
N ASP A 487 28.24 -18.87 -18.43
CA ASP A 487 28.48 -17.43 -18.65
C ASP A 487 27.47 -16.80 -19.61
N LEU A 488 27.03 -17.53 -20.65
CA LEU A 488 26.00 -17.05 -21.58
C LEU A 488 24.61 -17.02 -20.89
N VAL A 489 24.28 -18.04 -20.11
CA VAL A 489 23.03 -18.11 -19.35
C VAL A 489 22.98 -16.99 -18.31
N GLU A 490 24.09 -16.71 -17.61
CA GLU A 490 24.17 -15.61 -16.64
C GLU A 490 23.91 -14.25 -17.30
N LYS A 491 24.47 -14.00 -18.50
CA LYS A 491 24.19 -12.79 -19.28
C LYS A 491 22.75 -12.71 -19.74
N ALA A 492 22.12 -13.84 -20.08
CA ALA A 492 20.70 -13.89 -20.43
C ALA A 492 19.82 -13.55 -19.22
N TYR A 493 20.20 -13.97 -17.99
CA TYR A 493 19.55 -13.53 -16.76
C TYR A 493 19.61 -12.00 -16.58
N ASP A 494 20.77 -11.39 -16.81
CA ASP A 494 20.91 -9.94 -16.71
C ASP A 494 19.98 -9.21 -17.67
N VAL A 495 19.91 -9.68 -18.92
CA VAL A 495 19.01 -9.13 -19.94
C VAL A 495 17.54 -9.31 -19.53
N MET A 496 17.15 -10.48 -19.02
CA MET A 496 15.80 -10.76 -18.57
C MET A 496 15.41 -9.84 -17.39
N ILE A 497 16.28 -9.69 -16.39
CA ILE A 497 16.04 -8.82 -15.22
C ILE A 497 15.93 -7.36 -15.67
N GLU A 498 16.76 -6.90 -16.60
CA GLU A 498 16.65 -5.56 -17.19
C GLU A 498 15.29 -5.37 -17.88
N ASN A 499 14.84 -6.35 -18.67
CA ASN A 499 13.54 -6.31 -19.33
C ASN A 499 12.37 -6.30 -18.32
N LEU A 500 12.47 -7.01 -17.18
CA LEU A 500 11.51 -6.93 -16.08
C LEU A 500 11.45 -5.50 -15.51
N HIS A 501 12.59 -4.88 -15.23
CA HIS A 501 12.64 -3.50 -14.74
C HIS A 501 12.05 -2.50 -15.72
N LEU A 502 12.33 -2.63 -17.02
CA LEU A 502 11.77 -1.76 -18.06
C LEU A 502 10.24 -1.90 -18.14
N ALA A 503 9.74 -3.14 -18.23
CA ALA A 503 8.31 -3.43 -18.30
C ALA A 503 7.55 -2.84 -17.11
N PHE A 504 7.99 -3.15 -15.92
CA PHE A 504 7.31 -2.73 -14.68
C PHE A 504 7.47 -1.23 -14.38
N SER A 505 8.46 -0.56 -14.99
CA SER A 505 8.56 0.91 -14.99
C SER A 505 7.68 1.59 -16.04
N GLY A 506 6.87 0.83 -16.80
CA GLY A 506 6.03 1.35 -17.88
C GLY A 506 6.79 1.83 -19.10
N LYS A 507 8.05 1.39 -19.27
CA LYS A 507 8.87 1.67 -20.46
C LYS A 507 8.66 0.59 -21.52
N LEU A 508 8.94 0.94 -22.76
CA LEU A 508 8.84 0.01 -23.88
C LEU A 508 9.91 -1.08 -23.72
N VAL A 509 9.50 -2.35 -23.86
CA VAL A 509 10.42 -3.49 -23.83
C VAL A 509 10.74 -3.91 -25.26
N GLU A 510 11.99 -3.71 -25.65
CA GLU A 510 12.53 -4.24 -26.90
C GLU A 510 13.27 -5.55 -26.60
N ILE A 511 12.76 -6.66 -27.14
CA ILE A 511 13.31 -8.00 -26.83
C ILE A 511 14.39 -8.47 -27.80
N ALA A 512 14.91 -7.60 -28.66
CA ALA A 512 16.01 -7.95 -29.57
C ALA A 512 17.27 -8.41 -28.81
N ASN A 513 17.53 -7.81 -27.63
CA ASN A 513 18.60 -8.20 -26.73
C ASN A 513 18.41 -9.63 -26.17
N ALA A 514 17.17 -10.00 -25.82
CA ALA A 514 16.84 -11.32 -25.32
C ALA A 514 16.98 -12.40 -26.41
N TYR A 515 16.50 -12.12 -27.63
CA TYR A 515 16.72 -13.02 -28.77
C TYR A 515 18.21 -13.21 -29.09
N ALA A 516 19.00 -12.14 -29.04
CA ALA A 516 20.44 -12.24 -29.26
C ALA A 516 21.16 -13.04 -28.17
N ALA A 517 20.68 -13.00 -26.93
CA ALA A 517 21.22 -13.81 -25.83
C ALA A 517 20.89 -15.29 -26.02
N GLU A 518 19.64 -15.62 -26.33
CA GLU A 518 19.15 -16.98 -26.58
C GLU A 518 19.83 -17.60 -27.81
N ASP A 519 19.95 -16.88 -28.91
CA ASP A 519 20.65 -17.35 -30.13
C ASP A 519 22.13 -17.75 -29.87
N ARG A 520 22.84 -17.01 -29.01
CA ARG A 520 24.19 -17.36 -28.57
C ARG A 520 24.24 -18.65 -27.78
N ILE A 521 23.27 -18.89 -26.90
CA ILE A 521 23.13 -20.10 -26.09
C ILE A 521 22.88 -21.28 -27.04
N ASN A 522 21.93 -21.16 -27.95
CA ASN A 522 21.59 -22.18 -28.95
C ASN A 522 22.75 -22.51 -29.87
N THR A 523 23.47 -21.48 -30.35
CA THR A 523 24.65 -21.68 -31.21
C THR A 523 25.72 -22.46 -30.46
N LEU A 524 26.03 -22.09 -29.20
CA LEU A 524 27.02 -22.82 -28.42
C LEU A 524 26.58 -24.26 -28.15
N ARG A 525 25.32 -24.48 -27.76
CA ARG A 525 24.76 -25.83 -27.55
C ARG A 525 24.93 -26.71 -28.78
N ASN A 526 24.61 -26.19 -29.97
CA ASN A 526 24.75 -26.93 -31.23
C ASN A 526 26.23 -27.30 -31.50
N ASN A 527 27.14 -26.34 -31.35
CA ASN A 527 28.57 -26.58 -31.52
C ASN A 527 29.11 -27.62 -30.53
N LEU A 528 28.68 -27.57 -29.28
CA LEU A 528 29.09 -28.53 -28.26
C LEU A 528 28.54 -29.93 -28.55
N ARG A 529 27.31 -30.05 -29.04
CA ARG A 529 26.71 -31.32 -29.42
C ARG A 529 27.48 -31.95 -30.60
N ASP A 530 27.76 -31.17 -31.63
CA ASP A 530 28.46 -31.68 -32.82
C ASP A 530 29.90 -32.13 -32.45
N ALA A 531 30.58 -31.36 -31.59
CA ALA A 531 31.91 -31.74 -31.08
C ALA A 531 31.85 -33.04 -30.24
N VAL A 532 30.85 -33.24 -29.41
CA VAL A 532 30.68 -34.46 -28.58
C VAL A 532 30.41 -35.68 -29.48
N ILE A 533 29.63 -35.56 -30.54
CA ILE A 533 29.39 -36.63 -31.51
C ILE A 533 30.70 -37.04 -32.19
N GLU A 534 31.50 -36.08 -32.68
CA GLU A 534 32.79 -36.36 -33.27
C GLU A 534 33.78 -37.01 -32.30
N GLU A 535 33.78 -36.60 -31.03
CA GLU A 535 34.63 -37.18 -29.97
C GLU A 535 34.26 -38.63 -29.65
N ILE A 536 32.96 -38.97 -29.66
CA ILE A 536 32.46 -40.34 -29.47
C ILE A 536 32.86 -41.23 -30.65
N ASP A 537 32.68 -40.76 -31.88
CA ASP A 537 33.03 -41.51 -33.11
C ASP A 537 34.51 -41.83 -33.22
N ARG A 538 35.35 -41.01 -32.60
CA ARG A 538 36.81 -41.25 -32.54
C ARG A 538 37.26 -42.18 -31.41
N GLU A 539 36.31 -42.76 -30.63
CA GLU A 539 36.54 -43.62 -29.45
C GLU A 539 37.38 -42.96 -28.31
N ASN A 540 37.46 -41.63 -28.31
CA ASN A 540 38.33 -40.88 -27.39
C ASN A 540 37.69 -40.52 -26.04
N LYS A 541 36.36 -40.66 -25.87
CA LYS A 541 35.66 -40.30 -24.62
C LYS A 541 34.70 -41.38 -24.18
N SER A 542 34.50 -41.44 -22.85
CA SER A 542 33.47 -42.30 -22.24
C SER A 542 32.06 -41.82 -22.63
N TYR A 543 31.30 -42.66 -23.32
CA TYR A 543 29.90 -42.40 -23.68
C TYR A 543 29.07 -41.89 -22.52
N GLN A 544 29.20 -42.45 -21.32
CA GLN A 544 28.47 -42.01 -20.12
C GLN A 544 28.82 -40.57 -19.73
N ASN A 545 30.11 -40.16 -19.80
CA ASN A 545 30.48 -38.76 -19.51
C ASN A 545 29.89 -37.80 -20.51
N SER A 546 29.88 -38.20 -21.79
CA SER A 546 29.27 -37.40 -22.86
C SER A 546 27.76 -37.20 -22.65
N VAL A 547 27.05 -38.22 -22.17
CA VAL A 547 25.62 -38.11 -21.82
C VAL A 547 25.39 -37.10 -20.68
N TYR A 548 26.11 -37.25 -19.55
CA TYR A 548 25.98 -36.29 -18.44
C TYR A 548 26.35 -34.85 -18.84
N PHE A 549 27.37 -34.69 -19.66
CA PHE A 549 27.78 -33.39 -20.17
C PHE A 549 26.67 -32.77 -21.04
N MET A 550 26.10 -33.54 -21.97
CA MET A 550 25.03 -33.05 -22.84
C MET A 550 23.71 -32.81 -22.09
N ASP A 551 23.39 -33.58 -21.05
CA ASP A 551 22.24 -33.35 -20.21
C ASP A 551 22.34 -32.00 -19.50
N ILE A 552 23.52 -31.63 -18.96
CA ILE A 552 23.77 -30.32 -18.36
C ILE A 552 23.68 -29.20 -19.41
N VAL A 553 24.31 -29.40 -20.59
CA VAL A 553 24.26 -28.41 -21.68
C VAL A 553 22.82 -28.17 -22.13
N SER A 554 21.99 -29.23 -22.21
CA SER A 554 20.57 -29.12 -22.59
C SER A 554 19.76 -28.42 -21.50
N GLU A 555 20.06 -28.65 -20.23
CA GLU A 555 19.36 -27.96 -19.15
C GLU A 555 19.72 -26.45 -19.10
N LEU A 556 20.98 -26.11 -19.33
CA LEU A 556 21.40 -24.70 -19.45
C LEU A 556 20.77 -23.99 -20.64
N GLU A 557 20.54 -24.70 -21.76
CA GLU A 557 19.81 -24.14 -22.91
C GLU A 557 18.32 -23.94 -22.60
N ARG A 558 17.66 -24.90 -21.93
CA ARG A 558 16.27 -24.72 -21.46
C ARG A 558 16.10 -23.48 -20.59
N MET A 559 17.09 -23.16 -19.75
CA MET A 559 17.07 -21.90 -19.00
C MET A 559 17.04 -20.69 -19.94
N GLY A 560 17.74 -20.72 -21.07
CA GLY A 560 17.66 -19.70 -22.12
C GLY A 560 16.24 -19.55 -22.68
N ASP A 561 15.57 -20.69 -22.95
CA ASP A 561 14.20 -20.73 -23.46
C ASP A 561 13.20 -20.13 -22.45
N PHE A 562 13.33 -20.42 -21.15
CA PHE A 562 12.49 -19.82 -20.13
C PHE A 562 12.67 -18.29 -20.06
N MET A 563 13.91 -17.80 -20.14
CA MET A 563 14.20 -16.36 -20.09
C MET A 563 13.68 -15.59 -21.30
N ILE A 564 13.73 -16.16 -22.52
CA ILE A 564 13.11 -15.53 -23.69
C ILE A 564 11.58 -15.55 -23.59
N ASN A 565 10.97 -16.62 -23.07
CA ASN A 565 9.52 -16.70 -22.83
C ASN A 565 9.04 -15.60 -21.87
N ILE A 566 9.81 -15.32 -20.81
CA ILE A 566 9.55 -14.20 -19.90
C ILE A 566 9.57 -12.88 -20.68
N SER A 567 10.63 -12.59 -21.42
CA SER A 567 10.78 -11.35 -22.19
C SER A 567 9.66 -11.16 -23.22
N GLN A 568 9.26 -12.22 -23.92
CA GLN A 568 8.12 -12.21 -24.85
C GLN A 568 6.79 -11.93 -24.14
N SER A 569 6.59 -12.48 -22.92
CA SER A 569 5.37 -12.26 -22.15
C SER A 569 5.28 -10.80 -21.70
N LEU A 570 6.40 -10.20 -21.30
CA LEU A 570 6.50 -8.79 -20.98
C LEU A 570 6.22 -7.89 -22.18
N GLN A 571 6.80 -8.20 -23.35
CA GLN A 571 6.54 -7.44 -24.57
C GLN A 571 5.06 -7.43 -24.96
N ARG A 572 4.38 -8.58 -24.85
CA ARG A 572 2.93 -8.68 -25.18
C ARG A 572 2.06 -7.84 -24.26
N ALA A 573 2.43 -7.72 -22.98
CA ALA A 573 1.66 -6.98 -21.99
C ALA A 573 2.00 -5.49 -21.95
N TYR A 574 3.28 -5.13 -22.13
CA TYR A 574 3.82 -3.79 -21.93
C TYR A 574 4.39 -3.13 -23.19
N GLY A 575 4.56 -3.88 -24.29
CA GLY A 575 5.25 -3.44 -25.50
C GLY A 575 4.42 -2.66 -26.50
N VAL A 576 3.16 -2.38 -26.26
CA VAL A 576 2.31 -1.60 -27.17
C VAL A 576 2.51 -0.11 -26.87
N ALA A 577 3.22 0.59 -27.78
CA ALA A 577 3.25 2.04 -27.79
C ALA A 577 1.81 2.59 -27.90
N LYS A 578 1.45 3.55 -27.05
CA LYS A 578 0.21 4.31 -27.15
C LYS A 578 0.23 5.25 -28.35
#